data_d1e4cac95981f6f0b668cece79974fbb
#
_entry.id   d1e4cac95981f6f0b668cece79974fbb
#
_cell.length_a   1.000
_cell.length_b   1.000
_cell.length_c   1.000
_cell.angle_alpha   90.00
_cell.angle_beta   90.00
_cell.angle_gamma   90.00
#
_symmetry.space_group_name_H-M   'P 1'
#
loop_
_entity.id
_entity.type
_entity.pdbx_description
1 polymer ?
#
loop_
_entity_poly.entity_id
_entity_poly.type
_entity_poly.pdbx_seq_one_letter_code
_entity_poly.pdbx_strand_id
1 'polypeptide(L)'
;MGTTISGVLITSKESAYLFNAGDSRVYGLYDQLVLLSEDHSFVNDVIKRGEISEEDALTHPKRNMLTNALGIWDDVKMDLNRINPAYRALMITSDGVHDYVPLAIMQDVVADGRLGTKEKVERLIALANRAGGYDNSSVVLVEKEVPYE
;
A
#
# COMPACT_ATOMS: atom_id res chain seq x y z
N MET A 1 7.42 11.73 18.49
CA MET A 1 7.68 10.55 17.61
C MET A 1 6.34 10.10 17.06
N GLY A 2 6.24 9.85 15.74
CA GLY A 2 5.02 9.41 15.09
C GLY A 2 5.23 8.17 14.25
N THR A 3 4.15 7.47 13.97
CA THR A 3 4.15 6.30 13.08
C THR A 3 2.85 6.21 12.30
N THR A 4 2.91 5.61 11.12
CA THR A 4 1.73 5.17 10.38
C THR A 4 1.24 3.83 10.89
N ILE A 5 0.00 3.49 10.60
CA ILE A 5 -0.54 2.15 10.76
C ILE A 5 -1.45 1.83 9.57
N SER A 6 -1.21 0.70 8.94
CA SER A 6 -2.05 0.17 7.87
C SER A 6 -2.17 -1.33 8.02
N GLY A 7 -3.35 -1.85 7.81
CA GLY A 7 -3.56 -3.28 7.96
C GLY A 7 -4.87 -3.78 7.36
N VAL A 8 -5.02 -5.08 7.39
CA VAL A 8 -6.24 -5.79 6.99
C VAL A 8 -6.68 -6.73 8.09
N LEU A 9 -7.98 -6.78 8.34
CA LEU A 9 -8.63 -7.73 9.22
C LEU A 9 -9.48 -8.67 8.37
N ILE A 10 -9.09 -9.92 8.28
CA ILE A 10 -9.82 -10.96 7.56
C ILE A 10 -10.65 -11.75 8.59
N THR A 11 -11.96 -11.58 8.56
CA THR A 11 -12.88 -12.23 9.51
C THR A 11 -13.47 -13.52 8.96
N SER A 12 -13.53 -13.67 7.64
CA SER A 12 -13.96 -14.88 6.95
C SER A 12 -13.48 -14.88 5.50
N LYS A 13 -13.76 -15.95 4.75
CA LYS A 13 -13.46 -16.01 3.30
C LYS A 13 -14.15 -14.90 2.49
N GLU A 14 -15.26 -14.37 3.00
CA GLU A 14 -16.11 -13.38 2.32
C GLU A 14 -16.11 -12.01 3.01
N SER A 15 -15.30 -11.84 4.04
CA SER A 15 -15.32 -10.60 4.83
C SER A 15 -13.91 -10.20 5.25
N ALA A 16 -13.48 -9.07 4.74
CA ALA A 16 -12.23 -8.42 5.08
C ALA A 16 -12.41 -6.90 5.15
N TYR A 17 -11.63 -6.27 6.01
CA TYR A 17 -11.63 -4.83 6.25
C TYR A 17 -10.21 -4.31 6.21
N LEU A 18 -10.01 -3.14 5.63
CA LEU A 18 -8.78 -2.39 5.79
C LEU A 18 -8.94 -1.32 6.86
N PHE A 19 -7.85 -1.02 7.54
CA PHE A 19 -7.71 0.16 8.38
C PHE A 19 -6.42 0.90 8.02
N ASN A 20 -6.46 2.24 8.04
CA ASN A 20 -5.33 3.07 7.65
C ASN A 20 -5.29 4.39 8.41
N ALA A 21 -4.11 4.75 8.92
CA ALA A 21 -3.75 6.08 9.37
C ALA A 21 -2.31 6.38 8.95
N GLY A 22 -2.16 7.24 7.95
CA GLY A 22 -0.87 7.60 7.34
C GLY A 22 -0.82 7.33 5.85
N ASP A 23 0.38 7.14 5.32
CA ASP A 23 0.70 6.97 3.90
C ASP A 23 1.24 5.58 3.52
N SER A 24 1.26 4.63 4.46
CA SER A 24 1.43 3.22 4.10
C SER A 24 0.20 2.76 3.33
N ARG A 25 0.38 1.84 2.37
CA ARG A 25 -0.67 1.51 1.41
C ARG A 25 -1.12 0.06 1.49
N VAL A 26 -2.43 -0.13 1.28
CA VAL A 26 -3.07 -1.45 1.14
C VAL A 26 -3.54 -1.62 -0.30
N TYR A 27 -3.13 -2.70 -0.93
CA TYR A 27 -3.52 -3.07 -2.29
C TYR A 27 -4.28 -4.39 -2.29
N GLY A 28 -5.19 -4.55 -3.24
CA GLY A 28 -5.84 -5.82 -3.56
C GLY A 28 -5.52 -6.26 -4.97
N LEU A 29 -5.13 -7.53 -5.14
CA LEU A 29 -5.00 -8.15 -6.45
C LEU A 29 -6.32 -8.81 -6.83
N TYR A 30 -6.95 -8.27 -7.85
CA TYR A 30 -8.10 -8.82 -8.56
C TYR A 30 -7.66 -9.30 -9.95
N ASP A 31 -8.21 -8.77 -11.01
CA ASP A 31 -7.62 -8.90 -12.35
C ASP A 31 -6.34 -8.05 -12.47
N GLN A 32 -6.35 -6.91 -11.78
CA GLN A 32 -5.21 -6.00 -11.65
C GLN A 32 -4.94 -5.70 -10.18
N LEU A 33 -3.73 -5.19 -9.89
CA LEU A 33 -3.38 -4.69 -8.56
C LEU A 33 -3.97 -3.29 -8.39
N VAL A 34 -4.86 -3.13 -7.41
CA VAL A 34 -5.61 -1.90 -7.15
C VAL A 34 -5.25 -1.35 -5.77
N LEU A 35 -4.98 -0.06 -5.69
CA LEU A 35 -4.83 0.64 -4.41
C LEU A 35 -6.20 0.74 -3.72
N LEU A 36 -6.30 0.21 -2.51
CA LEU A 36 -7.52 0.19 -1.70
C LEU A 36 -7.56 1.25 -0.61
N SER A 37 -6.40 1.64 -0.08
CA SER A 37 -6.28 2.68 0.93
C SER A 37 -6.09 4.06 0.30
N GLU A 38 -6.24 5.08 1.12
CA GLU A 38 -6.03 6.46 0.75
C GLU A 38 -4.92 7.06 1.61
N ASP A 39 -3.92 7.69 0.98
CA ASP A 39 -2.81 8.30 1.69
C ASP A 39 -3.27 9.53 2.49
N HIS A 40 -2.90 9.59 3.75
CA HIS A 40 -3.04 10.79 4.58
C HIS A 40 -1.79 11.66 4.43
N SER A 41 -1.68 12.33 3.29
CA SER A 41 -0.54 13.18 2.93
C SER A 41 -1.01 14.52 2.36
N PHE A 42 -0.15 15.54 2.51
CA PHE A 42 -0.42 16.87 1.98
C PHE A 42 -0.70 16.83 0.47
N VAL A 43 0.11 16.10 -0.29
CA VAL A 43 -0.06 16.04 -1.75
C VAL A 43 -1.37 15.36 -2.15
N ASN A 44 -1.79 14.32 -1.44
CA ASN A 44 -3.07 13.68 -1.70
C ASN A 44 -4.25 14.63 -1.43
N ASP A 45 -4.18 15.44 -0.38
CA ASP A 45 -5.21 16.40 -0.05
C ASP A 45 -5.31 17.51 -1.12
N VAL A 46 -4.18 18.01 -1.64
CA VAL A 46 -4.21 19.05 -2.69
C VAL A 46 -4.60 18.49 -4.06
N ILE A 47 -4.27 17.24 -4.38
CA ILE A 47 -4.80 16.54 -5.57
C ILE A 47 -6.30 16.44 -5.49
N LYS A 48 -6.86 16.02 -4.37
CA LYS A 48 -8.32 15.92 -4.16
C LYS A 48 -9.05 17.25 -4.32
N ARG A 49 -8.41 18.34 -3.92
CA ARG A 49 -8.96 19.70 -4.14
C ARG A 49 -8.79 20.19 -5.58
N GLY A 50 -8.12 19.44 -6.43
CA GLY A 50 -7.86 19.82 -7.81
C GLY A 50 -6.80 20.93 -7.96
N GLU A 51 -5.96 21.15 -6.95
CA GLU A 51 -4.94 22.22 -6.95
C GLU A 51 -3.69 21.82 -7.72
N ILE A 52 -3.35 20.52 -7.73
CA ILE A 52 -2.22 19.94 -8.48
C ILE A 52 -2.62 18.63 -9.14
N SER A 53 -1.89 18.22 -10.19
CA SER A 53 -2.04 16.91 -10.81
C SER A 53 -1.30 15.81 -10.02
N GLU A 54 -1.62 14.54 -10.28
CA GLU A 54 -0.88 13.41 -9.74
C GLU A 54 0.60 13.42 -10.18
N GLU A 55 0.86 13.88 -11.40
CA GLU A 55 2.22 14.00 -11.94
C GLU A 55 3.03 15.08 -11.19
N ASP A 56 2.43 16.25 -10.94
CA ASP A 56 3.07 17.33 -10.17
C ASP A 56 3.35 16.93 -8.72
N ALA A 57 2.50 16.09 -8.14
CA ALA A 57 2.66 15.58 -6.78
C ALA A 57 3.96 14.78 -6.59
N LEU A 58 4.42 14.05 -7.61
CA LEU A 58 5.64 13.23 -7.55
C LEU A 58 6.90 14.07 -7.27
N THR A 59 6.93 15.31 -7.70
CA THR A 59 8.05 16.23 -7.53
C THR A 59 7.79 17.33 -6.51
N HIS A 60 6.62 17.31 -5.86
CA HIS A 60 6.23 18.35 -4.92
C HIS A 60 7.14 18.38 -3.68
N PRO A 61 7.61 19.56 -3.20
CA PRO A 61 8.50 19.67 -2.05
C PRO A 61 7.95 19.05 -0.76
N LYS A 62 6.62 19.02 -0.61
CA LYS A 62 5.92 18.46 0.55
C LYS A 62 5.35 17.05 0.31
N ARG A 63 5.85 16.32 -0.70
CA ARG A 63 5.32 14.99 -1.04
C ARG A 63 5.34 13.99 0.11
N ASN A 64 6.33 14.09 1.00
CA ASN A 64 6.48 13.20 2.16
C ASN A 64 5.85 13.77 3.45
N MET A 65 5.07 14.85 3.34
CA MET A 65 4.42 15.47 4.51
C MET A 65 3.13 14.74 4.82
N LEU A 66 3.09 14.10 6.00
CA LEU A 66 1.88 13.45 6.51
C LEU A 66 0.90 14.49 7.06
N THR A 67 -0.38 14.23 6.88
CA THR A 67 -1.50 15.00 7.46
C THR A 67 -2.20 14.25 8.60
N ASN A 68 -1.87 12.97 8.78
CA ASN A 68 -2.42 12.13 9.84
C ASN A 68 -1.46 10.96 10.14
N ALA A 69 -1.11 10.79 11.42
CA ALA A 69 -0.28 9.70 11.92
C ALA A 69 -0.45 9.54 13.44
N LEU A 70 -0.16 8.35 13.95
CA LEU A 70 -0.19 8.08 15.38
C LEU A 70 0.95 8.82 16.11
N GLY A 71 0.65 9.42 17.26
CA GLY A 71 1.65 10.02 18.14
C GLY A 71 2.13 11.42 17.74
N ILE A 72 1.58 12.03 16.69
CA ILE A 72 1.90 13.40 16.24
C ILE A 72 0.79 14.37 16.62
N TRP A 73 -0.47 13.97 16.41
CA TRP A 73 -1.67 14.75 16.73
C TRP A 73 -2.46 14.08 17.84
N ASP A 74 -3.19 14.88 18.62
CA ASP A 74 -4.06 14.39 19.71
C ASP A 74 -5.22 13.56 19.15
N ASP A 75 -5.77 13.99 18.01
CA ASP A 75 -6.83 13.28 17.29
C ASP A 75 -6.26 12.59 16.06
N VAL A 76 -6.39 11.28 16.01
CA VAL A 76 -6.00 10.44 14.85
C VAL A 76 -7.24 9.94 14.14
N LYS A 77 -7.35 10.25 12.86
CA LYS A 77 -8.39 9.71 12.00
C LYS A 77 -7.99 8.31 11.51
N MET A 78 -8.84 7.32 11.76
CA MET A 78 -8.67 5.96 11.24
C MET A 78 -9.66 5.73 10.12
N ASP A 79 -9.18 5.47 8.90
CA ASP A 79 -10.02 4.98 7.83
C ASP A 79 -10.33 3.50 8.06
N LEU A 80 -11.60 3.13 7.92
CA LEU A 80 -12.10 1.76 8.02
C LEU A 80 -12.98 1.49 6.80
N ASN A 81 -12.55 0.56 5.94
CA ASN A 81 -13.29 0.23 4.73
C ASN A 81 -13.40 -1.28 4.54
N ARG A 82 -14.56 -1.73 4.06
CA ARG A 82 -14.74 -3.11 3.65
C ARG A 82 -14.01 -3.37 2.34
N ILE A 83 -13.31 -4.50 2.29
CA ILE A 83 -12.60 -4.96 1.08
C ILE A 83 -13.55 -5.86 0.27
N ASN A 84 -13.60 -5.66 -1.04
CA ASN A 84 -14.28 -6.62 -1.93
C ASN A 84 -13.62 -7.99 -1.80
N PRO A 85 -14.37 -9.04 -1.40
CA PRO A 85 -13.82 -10.36 -1.09
C PRO A 85 -13.31 -11.14 -2.32
N ALA A 86 -13.51 -10.64 -3.53
CA ALA A 86 -13.02 -11.28 -4.76
C ALA A 86 -11.50 -11.13 -4.99
N TYR A 87 -10.76 -10.54 -4.05
CA TYR A 87 -9.30 -10.44 -4.15
C TYR A 87 -8.64 -11.83 -4.16
N ARG A 88 -7.56 -11.96 -4.92
CA ARG A 88 -6.66 -13.13 -4.91
C ARG A 88 -5.52 -12.97 -3.92
N ALA A 89 -5.06 -11.72 -3.74
CA ALA A 89 -4.05 -11.35 -2.76
C ALA A 89 -4.34 -9.97 -2.16
N LEU A 90 -3.85 -9.74 -0.95
CA LEU A 90 -3.78 -8.42 -0.31
C LEU A 90 -2.31 -8.12 -0.03
N MET A 91 -1.87 -6.90 -0.36
CA MET A 91 -0.51 -6.45 -0.14
C MET A 91 -0.51 -5.15 0.65
N ILE A 92 0.37 -5.05 1.63
CA ILE A 92 0.59 -3.82 2.40
C ILE A 92 2.04 -3.41 2.23
N THR A 93 2.28 -2.13 1.94
CA THR A 93 3.63 -1.59 1.73
C THR A 93 3.85 -0.32 2.53
N SER A 94 5.09 -0.12 2.99
CA SER A 94 5.56 1.21 3.39
C SER A 94 5.93 2.05 2.16
N ASP A 95 6.08 3.36 2.36
CA ASP A 95 6.50 4.33 1.33
C ASP A 95 7.86 3.97 0.72
N GLY A 96 8.78 3.41 1.50
CA GLY A 96 10.06 2.90 0.99
C GLY A 96 9.96 1.84 -0.11
N VAL A 97 8.77 1.28 -0.34
CA VAL A 97 8.48 0.37 -1.47
C VAL A 97 7.73 1.08 -2.57
N HIS A 98 6.54 1.60 -2.29
CA HIS A 98 5.65 2.09 -3.35
C HIS A 98 6.06 3.45 -3.95
N ASP A 99 6.92 4.20 -3.29
CA ASP A 99 7.51 5.43 -3.87
C ASP A 99 8.59 5.11 -4.91
N TYR A 100 9.19 3.91 -4.86
CA TYR A 100 10.33 3.53 -5.68
C TYR A 100 10.05 2.38 -6.65
N VAL A 101 9.02 1.57 -6.41
CA VAL A 101 8.61 0.47 -7.29
C VAL A 101 7.29 0.83 -7.95
N PRO A 102 7.25 1.03 -9.28
CA PRO A 102 6.02 1.34 -10.00
C PRO A 102 4.93 0.29 -9.81
N LEU A 103 3.67 0.72 -9.78
CA LEU A 103 2.51 -0.15 -9.60
C LEU A 103 2.48 -1.33 -10.59
N ALA A 104 2.80 -1.08 -11.87
CA ALA A 104 2.85 -2.11 -12.90
C ALA A 104 3.88 -3.21 -12.58
N ILE A 105 5.04 -2.83 -12.05
CA ILE A 105 6.09 -3.78 -11.64
C ILE A 105 5.66 -4.56 -10.39
N MET A 106 5.05 -3.90 -9.41
CA MET A 106 4.49 -4.59 -8.24
C MET A 106 3.42 -5.61 -8.68
N GLN A 107 2.55 -5.24 -9.61
CA GLN A 107 1.53 -6.13 -10.15
C GLN A 107 2.15 -7.36 -10.81
N ASP A 108 3.16 -7.19 -11.65
CA ASP A 108 3.83 -8.30 -12.34
C ASP A 108 4.43 -9.30 -11.35
N VAL A 109 5.03 -8.79 -10.25
CA VAL A 109 5.60 -9.65 -9.20
C VAL A 109 4.50 -10.38 -8.43
N VAL A 110 3.46 -9.66 -7.98
CA VAL A 110 2.40 -10.24 -7.14
C VAL A 110 1.54 -11.23 -7.94
N ALA A 111 1.30 -10.97 -9.21
CA ALA A 111 0.50 -11.82 -10.08
C ALA A 111 1.27 -13.03 -10.65
N ASP A 112 2.60 -13.09 -10.49
CA ASP A 112 3.40 -14.18 -11.04
C ASP A 112 3.14 -15.51 -10.29
N GLY A 113 2.36 -16.38 -10.89
CA GLY A 113 2.01 -17.70 -10.34
C GLY A 113 3.18 -18.70 -10.25
N ARG A 114 4.36 -18.36 -10.81
CA ARG A 114 5.57 -19.19 -10.71
C ARG A 114 6.36 -18.95 -9.43
N LEU A 115 6.12 -17.83 -8.77
CA LEU A 115 6.79 -17.43 -7.54
C LEU A 115 5.96 -17.80 -6.31
N GLY A 116 6.61 -18.31 -5.28
CA GLY A 116 6.01 -18.44 -3.96
C GLY A 116 5.84 -17.08 -3.27
N THR A 117 4.94 -17.01 -2.28
CA THR A 117 4.63 -15.76 -1.56
C THR A 117 5.87 -15.11 -0.97
N LYS A 118 6.77 -15.90 -0.38
CA LYS A 118 8.04 -15.41 0.16
C LYS A 118 8.93 -14.80 -0.91
N GLU A 119 9.08 -15.46 -2.06
CA GLU A 119 9.90 -14.98 -3.17
C GLU A 119 9.37 -13.65 -3.75
N LYS A 120 8.04 -13.49 -3.81
CA LYS A 120 7.40 -12.24 -4.23
C LYS A 120 7.78 -11.09 -3.30
N VAL A 121 7.68 -11.29 -1.99
CA VAL A 121 8.06 -10.28 -0.99
C VAL A 121 9.54 -9.93 -1.09
N GLU A 122 10.42 -10.92 -1.13
CA GLU A 122 11.87 -10.71 -1.28
C GLU A 122 12.21 -9.94 -2.57
N ARG A 123 11.50 -10.23 -3.67
CA ARG A 123 11.69 -9.56 -4.94
C ARG A 123 11.24 -8.09 -4.91
N LEU A 124 10.11 -7.79 -4.25
CA LEU A 124 9.64 -6.41 -4.07
C LEU A 124 10.63 -5.58 -3.24
N ILE A 125 11.14 -6.13 -2.15
CA ILE A 125 12.17 -5.48 -1.32
C ILE A 125 13.47 -5.26 -2.12
N ALA A 126 13.90 -6.28 -2.89
CA ALA A 126 15.09 -6.15 -3.73
C ALA A 126 14.93 -5.07 -4.81
N LEU A 127 13.73 -4.91 -5.40
CA LEU A 127 13.44 -3.86 -6.37
C LEU A 127 13.51 -2.47 -5.72
N ALA A 128 12.93 -2.29 -4.53
CA ALA A 128 13.00 -1.03 -3.79
C ALA A 128 14.46 -0.66 -3.46
N ASN A 129 15.25 -1.63 -3.00
CA ASN A 129 16.68 -1.42 -2.71
C ASN A 129 17.50 -1.06 -3.96
N ARG A 130 17.23 -1.68 -5.11
CA ARG A 130 17.90 -1.35 -6.37
C ARG A 130 17.52 0.03 -6.90
N ALA A 131 16.31 0.51 -6.61
CA ALA A 131 15.88 1.86 -6.97
C ALA A 131 16.56 2.96 -6.13
N GLY A 132 17.37 2.57 -5.15
CA GLY A 132 18.21 3.48 -4.35
C GLY A 132 18.29 3.12 -2.87
N GLY A 133 17.29 2.40 -2.33
CA GLY A 133 17.26 2.03 -0.90
C GLY A 133 17.28 3.25 0.02
N TYR A 134 16.59 4.32 -0.38
CA TYR A 134 16.62 5.61 0.33
C TYR A 134 15.82 5.61 1.63
N ASP A 135 15.00 4.59 1.85
CA ASP A 135 14.18 4.45 3.04
C ASP A 135 14.03 2.98 3.46
N ASN A 136 13.56 2.78 4.67
CA ASN A 136 13.18 1.46 5.17
C ASN A 136 12.01 0.91 4.35
N SER A 137 12.12 -0.33 3.91
CA SER A 137 11.14 -0.98 3.04
C SER A 137 10.48 -2.15 3.77
N SER A 138 9.15 -2.13 3.82
CA SER A 138 8.36 -3.20 4.42
C SER A 138 7.24 -3.65 3.48
N VAL A 139 7.07 -4.96 3.36
CA VAL A 139 5.99 -5.58 2.57
C VAL A 139 5.35 -6.70 3.38
N VAL A 140 4.02 -6.71 3.41
CA VAL A 140 3.22 -7.87 3.86
C VAL A 140 2.38 -8.32 2.68
N LEU A 141 2.40 -9.61 2.38
CA LEU A 141 1.62 -10.22 1.31
C LEU A 141 0.82 -11.40 1.85
N VAL A 142 -0.48 -11.37 1.65
CA VAL A 142 -1.41 -12.46 1.98
C VAL A 142 -2.06 -12.92 0.67
N GLU A 143 -1.90 -14.19 0.33
CA GLU A 143 -2.51 -14.79 -0.85
C GLU A 143 -3.60 -15.77 -0.43
N LYS A 144 -4.72 -15.79 -1.15
CA LYS A 144 -5.70 -16.86 -1.01
C LYS A 144 -5.12 -18.14 -1.60
N GLU A 145 -5.23 -19.24 -0.86
CA GLU A 145 -4.93 -20.54 -1.41
C GLU A 145 -5.88 -20.82 -2.58
N VAL A 146 -5.32 -21.18 -3.73
CA VAL A 146 -6.11 -21.73 -4.84
C VAL A 146 -6.41 -23.17 -4.45
N PRO A 147 -7.68 -23.58 -4.36
CA PRO A 147 -7.98 -24.99 -4.12
C PRO A 147 -7.31 -25.82 -5.24
N TYR A 148 -6.53 -26.82 -4.84
CA TYR A 148 -6.07 -27.82 -5.80
C TYR A 148 -7.32 -28.52 -6.35
N GLU A 149 -7.57 -28.40 -7.66
CA GLU A 149 -8.53 -29.24 -8.37
C GLU A 149 -8.04 -30.68 -8.48
#